data_e20cbf7159a5871d6223468723ae18e9
#
_entry.id   e20cbf7159a5871d6223468723ae18e9
#
_cell.length_a   1.000
_cell.length_b   1.000
_cell.length_c   1.000
_cell.angle_alpha   90.00
_cell.angle_beta   90.00
_cell.angle_gamma   90.00
#
_symmetry.space_group_name_H-M   'P 1'
#
loop_
_entity.id
_entity.type
_entity.pdbx_description
1 polymer ?
#
loop_
_entity_poly.entity_id
_entity_poly.type
_entity_poly.pdbx_seq_one_letter_code
_entity_poly.pdbx_strand_id
1 'polypeptide(L)'
;MPSLLSVCWLAVGALVVAFAALDVGLGAQAYLGLGALASMVVLYVLRPGGWLRLAIVLFALFVSLRYLIWRYTETLPPLETIGFVVGLVLVLAETHGFVMHALGMFTNANPRDRKPAPLPARSEALPSVDVFIPTYDEPASLVRQTVLAATQLRYPKHTL
;
A
#
# COMPACT_ATOMS: atom_id res chain seq x y z
N MET A 1 -21.22 21.85 -12.27
CA MET A 1 -19.90 22.48 -12.52
C MET A 1 -18.89 21.86 -11.56
N PRO A 2 -17.69 21.46 -12.00
CA PRO A 2 -16.67 20.96 -11.09
C PRO A 2 -16.30 22.07 -10.10
N SER A 3 -16.10 21.72 -8.83
CA SER A 3 -15.67 22.68 -7.83
C SER A 3 -14.24 23.19 -8.14
N LEU A 4 -13.92 24.41 -7.74
CA LEU A 4 -12.56 24.95 -7.91
C LEU A 4 -11.51 23.99 -7.35
N LEU A 5 -11.82 23.33 -6.24
CA LEU A 5 -10.99 22.32 -5.60
C LEU A 5 -10.74 21.11 -6.53
N SER A 6 -11.77 20.64 -7.24
CA SER A 6 -11.63 19.52 -8.18
C SER A 6 -10.72 19.89 -9.36
N VAL A 7 -10.80 21.13 -9.86
CA VAL A 7 -9.94 21.64 -10.94
C VAL A 7 -8.47 21.71 -10.46
N CYS A 8 -8.24 22.21 -9.23
CA CYS A 8 -6.91 22.25 -8.64
C CYS A 8 -6.30 20.84 -8.50
N TRP A 9 -7.07 19.85 -8.04
CA TRP A 9 -6.57 18.46 -7.93
C TRP A 9 -6.26 17.85 -9.29
N LEU A 10 -7.07 18.11 -10.32
CA LEU A 10 -6.79 17.67 -11.68
C LEU A 10 -5.51 18.30 -12.23
N ALA A 11 -5.32 19.61 -12.00
CA ALA A 11 -4.11 20.31 -12.41
C ALA A 11 -2.84 19.75 -11.72
N VAL A 12 -2.91 19.49 -10.41
CA VAL A 12 -1.82 18.86 -9.66
C VAL A 12 -1.53 17.45 -10.20
N GLY A 13 -2.57 16.65 -10.44
CA GLY A 13 -2.42 15.32 -11.03
C GLY A 13 -1.76 15.35 -12.41
N ALA A 14 -2.18 16.26 -13.28
CA ALA A 14 -1.59 16.46 -14.60
C ALA A 14 -0.11 16.86 -14.52
N LEU A 15 0.24 17.76 -13.59
CA LEU A 15 1.64 18.15 -13.35
C LEU A 15 2.48 16.96 -12.87
N VAL A 16 1.98 16.15 -11.95
CA VAL A 16 2.69 14.96 -11.48
C VAL A 16 2.95 13.98 -12.62
N VAL A 17 1.95 13.73 -13.48
CA VAL A 17 2.10 12.87 -14.66
C VAL A 17 3.11 13.47 -15.64
N ALA A 18 3.04 14.78 -15.92
CA ALA A 18 3.98 15.46 -16.82
C ALA A 18 5.43 15.35 -16.30
N PHE A 19 5.65 15.57 -15.01
CA PHE A 19 6.97 15.37 -14.40
C PHE A 19 7.44 13.92 -14.43
N ALA A 20 6.54 12.98 -14.23
CA ALA A 20 6.86 11.55 -14.31
C ALA A 20 7.21 11.11 -15.74
N ALA A 21 6.66 11.77 -16.76
CA ALA A 21 6.91 11.50 -18.17
C ALA A 21 8.17 12.19 -18.73
N LEU A 22 8.83 13.09 -17.97
CA LEU A 22 10.04 13.75 -18.42
C LEU A 22 11.15 12.71 -18.71
N ASP A 23 11.72 12.79 -19.90
CA ASP A 23 12.92 12.02 -20.22
C ASP A 23 14.11 12.55 -19.40
N VAL A 24 14.69 11.67 -18.60
CA VAL A 24 15.88 11.96 -17.81
C VAL A 24 16.95 10.92 -18.13
N GLY A 25 18.18 11.38 -18.24
CA GLY A 25 19.31 10.50 -18.55
C GLY A 25 19.45 9.34 -17.54
N LEU A 26 20.11 8.27 -17.98
CA LEU A 26 20.29 7.03 -17.22
C LEU A 26 20.84 7.26 -15.80
N GLY A 27 21.77 8.24 -15.66
CA GLY A 27 22.32 8.61 -14.34
C GLY A 27 21.26 9.16 -13.39
N ALA A 28 20.39 10.06 -13.87
CA ALA A 28 19.31 10.61 -13.05
C ALA A 28 18.29 9.53 -12.66
N GLN A 29 17.99 8.58 -13.55
CA GLN A 29 17.15 7.42 -13.23
C GLN A 29 17.76 6.57 -12.11
N ALA A 30 19.05 6.30 -12.16
CA ALA A 30 19.76 5.56 -11.13
C ALA A 30 19.67 6.26 -9.76
N TYR A 31 19.88 7.59 -9.72
CA TYR A 31 19.76 8.37 -8.48
C TYR A 31 18.33 8.37 -7.93
N LEU A 32 17.31 8.46 -8.78
CA LEU A 32 15.91 8.34 -8.36
C LEU A 32 15.62 6.96 -7.76
N GLY A 33 16.09 5.89 -8.39
CA GLY A 33 15.93 4.53 -7.90
C GLY A 33 16.64 4.30 -6.55
N LEU A 34 17.89 4.76 -6.42
CA LEU A 34 18.64 4.68 -5.17
C LEU A 34 17.98 5.52 -4.07
N GLY A 35 17.48 6.71 -4.40
CA GLY A 35 16.73 7.55 -3.47
C GLY A 35 15.44 6.90 -2.98
N ALA A 36 14.72 6.21 -3.87
CA ALA A 36 13.53 5.45 -3.49
C ALA A 36 13.88 4.29 -2.54
N LEU A 37 14.94 3.54 -2.86
CA LEU A 37 15.42 2.45 -2.01
C LEU A 37 15.84 2.97 -0.63
N ALA A 38 16.64 4.04 -0.58
CA ALA A 38 17.06 4.65 0.68
C ALA A 38 15.86 5.15 1.50
N SER A 39 14.88 5.79 0.86
CA SER A 39 13.67 6.25 1.55
C SER A 39 12.83 5.10 2.10
N MET A 40 12.76 3.96 1.41
CA MET A 40 12.11 2.76 1.93
C MET A 40 12.84 2.17 3.15
N VAL A 41 14.17 2.16 3.15
CA VAL A 41 14.98 1.77 4.31
C VAL A 41 14.70 2.69 5.49
N VAL A 42 14.66 4.01 5.26
CA VAL A 42 14.31 5.00 6.30
C VAL A 42 12.92 4.72 6.88
N LEU A 43 11.93 4.42 6.03
CA LEU A 43 10.57 4.09 6.44
C LEU A 43 10.53 2.82 7.31
N TYR A 44 11.29 1.81 6.92
CA TYR A 44 11.36 0.53 7.63
C TYR A 44 12.04 0.65 8.99
N VAL A 45 13.20 1.34 9.03
CA VAL A 45 14.03 1.42 10.24
C VAL A 45 13.50 2.45 11.24
N LEU A 46 13.20 3.66 10.78
CA LEU A 46 12.82 4.78 11.65
C LEU A 46 11.32 4.83 11.93
N ARG A 47 10.52 4.15 11.12
CA ARG A 47 9.05 4.14 11.22
C ARG A 47 8.48 5.56 11.41
N PRO A 48 8.87 6.52 10.58
CA PRO A 48 8.46 7.91 10.77
C PRO A 48 6.94 8.04 10.70
N GLY A 49 6.40 8.97 11.48
CA GLY A 49 4.98 9.34 11.44
C GLY A 49 4.74 10.61 10.65
N GLY A 50 3.47 10.99 10.52
CA GLY A 50 3.05 12.29 10.00
C GLY A 50 3.53 12.58 8.56
N TRP A 51 3.97 13.81 8.33
CA TRP A 51 4.32 14.32 7.01
C TRP A 51 5.51 13.61 6.36
N LEU A 52 6.51 13.20 7.12
CA LEU A 52 7.67 12.51 6.56
C LEU A 52 7.27 11.17 5.95
N ARG A 53 6.42 10.41 6.63
CA ARG A 53 5.89 9.16 6.10
C ARG A 53 5.11 9.39 4.81
N LEU A 54 4.22 10.39 4.79
CA LEU A 54 3.45 10.73 3.61
C LEU A 54 4.37 11.13 2.44
N ALA A 55 5.38 11.96 2.69
CA ALA A 55 6.33 12.38 1.66
C ALA A 55 7.09 11.18 1.05
N ILE A 56 7.52 10.22 1.87
CA ILE A 56 8.19 9.01 1.40
C ILE A 56 7.24 8.14 0.55
N VAL A 57 5.99 7.98 0.99
CA VAL A 57 4.97 7.24 0.23
C VAL A 57 4.71 7.88 -1.12
N LEU A 58 4.52 9.21 -1.17
CA LEU A 58 4.29 9.95 -2.41
C LEU A 58 5.51 9.87 -3.34
N PHE A 59 6.72 9.95 -2.80
CA PHE A 59 7.94 9.78 -3.59
C PHE A 59 8.05 8.38 -4.19
N ALA A 60 7.78 7.34 -3.41
CA ALA A 60 7.79 5.95 -3.90
C ALA A 60 6.73 5.73 -5.00
N LEU A 61 5.53 6.26 -4.84
CA LEU A 61 4.49 6.21 -5.87
C LEU A 61 4.89 6.96 -7.13
N PHE A 62 5.52 8.14 -6.99
CA PHE A 62 6.03 8.91 -8.13
C PHE A 62 7.08 8.13 -8.93
N VAL A 63 8.06 7.51 -8.26
CA VAL A 63 9.10 6.71 -8.93
C VAL A 63 8.49 5.49 -9.62
N SER A 64 7.52 4.83 -8.99
CA SER A 64 6.81 3.69 -9.57
C SER A 64 5.96 4.09 -10.79
N LEU A 65 5.27 5.23 -10.73
CA LEU A 65 4.52 5.78 -11.85
C LEU A 65 5.44 6.12 -13.03
N ARG A 66 6.60 6.73 -12.74
CA ARG A 66 7.60 7.04 -13.75
C ARG A 66 8.10 5.79 -14.46
N TYR A 67 8.39 4.72 -13.71
CA TYR A 67 8.76 3.43 -14.27
C TYR A 67 7.66 2.91 -15.19
N LEU A 68 6.40 2.97 -14.77
CA LEU A 68 5.27 2.45 -15.56
C LEU A 68 5.10 3.24 -16.86
N ILE A 69 5.21 4.58 -16.83
CA ILE A 69 5.15 5.40 -18.04
C ILE A 69 6.26 4.99 -19.03
N TRP A 70 7.50 4.87 -18.55
CA TRP A 70 8.62 4.43 -19.38
C TRP A 70 8.37 3.04 -19.99
N ARG A 71 7.75 2.12 -19.26
CA ARG A 71 7.39 0.80 -19.78
C ARG A 71 6.45 0.89 -20.97
N TYR A 72 5.46 1.78 -20.93
CA TYR A 72 4.50 1.97 -22.00
C TYR A 72 5.09 2.71 -23.21
N THR A 73 5.97 3.69 -22.97
CA THR A 73 6.48 4.57 -24.05
C THR A 73 7.69 4.00 -24.77
N GLU A 74 8.60 3.33 -24.05
CA GLU A 74 9.93 3.01 -24.57
C GLU A 74 10.20 1.50 -24.72
N THR A 75 9.38 0.63 -24.10
CA THR A 75 9.76 -0.79 -24.03
C THR A 75 8.84 -1.74 -24.80
N LEU A 76 7.72 -1.25 -25.30
CA LEU A 76 6.84 -2.08 -26.12
C LEU A 76 7.44 -2.28 -27.52
N PRO A 77 7.57 -3.54 -27.98
CA PRO A 77 7.99 -3.84 -29.32
C PRO A 77 7.01 -3.29 -30.39
N PRO A 78 7.38 -3.23 -31.68
CA PRO A 78 6.47 -2.83 -32.73
C PRO A 78 5.20 -3.68 -32.78
N LEU A 79 4.07 -3.04 -33.10
CA LEU A 79 2.71 -3.64 -33.14
C LEU A 79 2.61 -4.92 -33.97
N GLU A 80 3.43 -5.02 -35.01
CA GLU A 80 3.39 -6.11 -36.02
C GLU A 80 4.07 -7.40 -35.52
N THR A 81 4.65 -7.37 -34.31
CA THR A 81 5.40 -8.51 -33.79
C THR A 81 4.63 -9.25 -32.68
N ILE A 82 4.81 -10.57 -32.62
CA ILE A 82 4.29 -11.35 -31.48
C ILE A 82 4.84 -10.83 -30.15
N GLY A 83 6.03 -10.24 -30.17
CA GLY A 83 6.66 -9.59 -29.03
C GLY A 83 5.82 -8.46 -28.44
N PHE A 84 5.03 -7.75 -29.29
CA PHE A 84 4.11 -6.72 -28.81
C PHE A 84 3.04 -7.31 -27.90
N VAL A 85 2.42 -8.42 -28.29
CA VAL A 85 1.37 -9.06 -27.48
C VAL A 85 1.93 -9.51 -26.13
N VAL A 86 3.08 -10.17 -26.13
CA VAL A 86 3.74 -10.62 -24.90
C VAL A 86 4.16 -9.43 -24.03
N GLY A 87 4.74 -8.39 -24.63
CA GLY A 87 5.13 -7.16 -23.96
C GLY A 87 3.92 -6.44 -23.34
N LEU A 88 2.81 -6.35 -24.08
CA LEU A 88 1.57 -5.74 -23.60
C LEU A 88 0.99 -6.50 -22.40
N VAL A 89 0.91 -7.83 -22.47
CA VAL A 89 0.44 -8.66 -21.34
C VAL A 89 1.31 -8.42 -20.10
N LEU A 90 2.63 -8.35 -20.27
CA LEU A 90 3.55 -8.08 -19.18
C LEU A 90 3.31 -6.70 -18.56
N VAL A 91 3.21 -5.64 -19.38
CA VAL A 91 2.98 -4.28 -18.91
C VAL A 91 1.61 -4.14 -18.23
N LEU A 92 0.59 -4.86 -18.70
CA LEU A 92 -0.71 -4.91 -18.01
C LEU A 92 -0.62 -5.58 -16.65
N ALA A 93 0.15 -6.66 -16.52
CA ALA A 93 0.41 -7.30 -15.24
C ALA A 93 1.18 -6.37 -14.28
N GLU A 94 2.18 -5.63 -14.77
CA GLU A 94 2.91 -4.62 -14.00
C GLU A 94 1.99 -3.46 -13.59
N THR A 95 1.07 -3.05 -14.47
CA THR A 95 0.05 -2.03 -14.15
C THR A 95 -0.87 -2.48 -13.03
N HIS A 96 -1.32 -3.74 -13.08
CA HIS A 96 -2.09 -4.32 -11.98
C HIS A 96 -1.30 -4.29 -10.66
N GLY A 97 -0.04 -4.71 -10.69
CA GLY A 97 0.87 -4.64 -9.55
C GLY A 97 1.02 -3.22 -9.00
N PHE A 98 1.17 -2.22 -9.87
CA PHE A 98 1.23 -0.82 -9.48
C PHE A 98 -0.06 -0.35 -8.78
N VAL A 99 -1.23 -0.70 -9.32
CA VAL A 99 -2.52 -0.34 -8.70
C VAL A 99 -2.64 -0.96 -7.31
N MET A 100 -2.32 -2.24 -7.15
CA MET A 100 -2.35 -2.91 -5.85
C MET A 100 -1.36 -2.29 -4.85
N HIS A 101 -0.16 -1.94 -5.33
CA HIS A 101 0.85 -1.24 -4.54
C HIS A 101 0.35 0.14 -4.08
N ALA A 102 -0.23 0.93 -4.99
CA ALA A 102 -0.79 2.25 -4.68
C ALA A 102 -1.93 2.19 -3.66
N LEU A 103 -2.85 1.22 -3.82
CA LEU A 103 -3.93 0.96 -2.85
C LEU A 103 -3.37 0.57 -1.48
N GLY A 104 -2.38 -0.33 -1.44
CA GLY A 104 -1.70 -0.73 -0.21
C GLY A 104 -1.01 0.45 0.48
N MET A 105 -0.33 1.30 -0.27
CA MET A 105 0.28 2.52 0.27
C MET A 105 -0.76 3.53 0.76
N PHE A 106 -1.87 3.71 0.03
CA PHE A 106 -2.95 4.59 0.44
C PHE A 106 -3.55 4.16 1.79
N THR A 107 -3.85 2.87 1.96
CA THR A 107 -4.42 2.35 3.22
C THR A 107 -3.46 2.49 4.40
N ASN A 108 -2.15 2.44 4.15
CA ASN A 108 -1.10 2.52 5.16
C ASN A 108 -0.47 3.91 5.32
N ALA A 109 -0.86 4.89 4.50
CA ALA A 109 -0.25 6.23 4.52
C ALA A 109 -0.47 6.96 5.86
N ASN A 110 -1.63 6.76 6.47
CA ASN A 110 -1.97 7.39 7.75
C ASN A 110 -2.59 6.37 8.72
N PRO A 111 -1.79 5.47 9.32
CA PRO A 111 -2.30 4.54 10.31
C PRO A 111 -2.85 5.30 11.51
N ARG A 112 -4.10 5.06 11.81
CA ARG A 112 -4.74 5.66 12.99
C ARG A 112 -4.40 4.84 14.22
N ASP A 113 -3.67 5.43 15.13
CA ASP A 113 -3.49 4.90 16.47
C ASP A 113 -4.77 5.16 17.28
N ARG A 114 -5.63 4.16 17.35
CA ARG A 114 -6.88 4.24 18.10
C ARG A 114 -6.59 3.92 19.56
N LYS A 115 -6.75 4.91 20.43
CA LYS A 115 -6.73 4.64 21.87
C LYS A 115 -7.87 3.69 22.22
N PRO A 116 -7.61 2.64 23.02
CA PRO A 116 -8.66 1.75 23.46
C PRO A 116 -9.71 2.55 24.26
N ALA A 117 -10.98 2.33 23.93
CA ALA A 117 -12.06 2.90 24.72
C ALA A 117 -12.07 2.25 26.12
N PRO A 118 -12.32 3.01 27.20
CA PRO A 118 -12.47 2.42 28.51
C PRO A 118 -13.66 1.44 28.52
N LEU A 119 -13.47 0.28 29.12
CA LEU A 119 -14.55 -0.68 29.28
C LEU A 119 -15.63 -0.10 30.20
N PRO A 120 -16.92 -0.36 29.93
CA PRO A 120 -18.00 0.01 30.83
C PRO A 120 -17.78 -0.57 32.23
N ALA A 121 -18.09 0.21 33.25
CA ALA A 121 -17.92 -0.20 34.64
C ALA A 121 -18.85 -1.40 35.03
N ARG A 122 -19.95 -1.60 34.30
CA ARG A 122 -20.88 -2.71 34.51
C ARG A 122 -20.65 -3.78 33.46
N SER A 123 -20.35 -5.01 33.90
CA SER A 123 -20.16 -6.17 33.02
C SER A 123 -21.41 -6.52 32.18
N GLU A 124 -22.61 -6.18 32.70
CA GLU A 124 -23.90 -6.39 32.01
C GLU A 124 -24.05 -5.56 30.71
N ALA A 125 -23.38 -4.42 30.64
CA ALA A 125 -23.38 -3.53 29.46
C ALA A 125 -22.40 -3.95 28.35
N LEU A 126 -21.63 -5.01 28.59
CA LEU A 126 -20.66 -5.50 27.59
C LEU A 126 -21.35 -6.42 26.57
N PRO A 127 -21.11 -6.26 25.26
CA PRO A 127 -21.61 -7.19 24.27
C PRO A 127 -20.96 -8.57 24.41
N SER A 128 -21.61 -9.61 23.88
CA SER A 128 -20.92 -10.90 23.67
C SER A 128 -19.90 -10.79 22.55
N VAL A 129 -18.79 -11.50 22.66
CA VAL A 129 -17.73 -11.52 21.64
C VAL A 129 -17.46 -12.95 21.24
N ASP A 130 -17.65 -13.25 19.95
CA ASP A 130 -17.27 -14.52 19.35
C ASP A 130 -15.91 -14.38 18.69
N VAL A 131 -15.02 -15.31 18.96
CA VAL A 131 -13.68 -15.36 18.36
C VAL A 131 -13.66 -16.44 17.29
N PHE A 132 -13.60 -16.03 16.01
CA PHE A 132 -13.48 -16.94 14.89
C PHE A 132 -12.00 -17.16 14.55
N ILE A 133 -11.54 -18.40 14.59
CA ILE A 133 -10.17 -18.79 14.23
C ILE A 133 -10.27 -19.56 12.91
N PRO A 134 -10.06 -18.89 11.76
CA PRO A 134 -10.06 -19.56 10.47
C PRO A 134 -8.86 -20.50 10.39
N THR A 135 -9.11 -21.75 9.97
CA THR A 135 -8.08 -22.76 9.78
C THR A 135 -8.26 -23.42 8.42
N TYR A 136 -7.15 -23.68 7.73
CA TYR A 136 -7.13 -24.40 6.48
C TYR A 136 -5.88 -25.29 6.46
N ASP A 137 -6.03 -26.56 6.87
CA ASP A 137 -4.99 -27.58 6.86
C ASP A 137 -3.67 -27.23 7.61
N GLU A 138 -3.74 -26.27 8.55
CA GLU A 138 -2.58 -25.98 9.40
C GLU A 138 -2.38 -27.05 10.46
N PRO A 139 -1.11 -27.33 10.84
CA PRO A 139 -0.83 -28.30 11.89
C PRO A 139 -1.45 -27.86 13.24
N ALA A 140 -2.02 -28.82 13.95
CA ALA A 140 -2.70 -28.59 15.23
C ALA A 140 -1.85 -27.82 16.26
N SER A 141 -0.53 -27.95 16.21
CA SER A 141 0.42 -27.21 17.06
C SER A 141 0.36 -25.71 16.83
N LEU A 142 0.15 -25.26 15.59
CA LEU A 142 0.04 -23.84 15.23
C LEU A 142 -1.33 -23.28 15.68
N VAL A 143 -2.41 -23.99 15.36
CA VAL A 143 -3.77 -23.61 15.73
C VAL A 143 -3.92 -23.56 17.25
N ARG A 144 -3.33 -24.51 17.97
CA ARG A 144 -3.38 -24.58 19.43
C ARG A 144 -2.89 -23.31 20.10
N GLN A 145 -1.82 -22.68 19.61
CA GLN A 145 -1.30 -21.44 20.18
C GLN A 145 -2.32 -20.30 20.07
N THR A 146 -2.98 -20.19 18.93
CA THR A 146 -4.01 -19.18 18.68
C THR A 146 -5.25 -19.41 19.56
N VAL A 147 -5.68 -20.67 19.69
CA VAL A 147 -6.81 -21.05 20.56
C VAL A 147 -6.47 -20.72 22.02
N LEU A 148 -5.30 -21.11 22.52
CA LEU A 148 -4.87 -20.80 23.89
C LEU A 148 -4.79 -19.29 24.14
N ALA A 149 -4.30 -18.51 23.18
CA ALA A 149 -4.29 -17.05 23.30
C ALA A 149 -5.71 -16.46 23.35
N ALA A 150 -6.63 -16.98 22.54
CA ALA A 150 -8.03 -16.56 22.57
C ALA A 150 -8.73 -16.90 23.89
N THR A 151 -8.45 -18.06 24.47
CA THR A 151 -9.03 -18.47 25.79
C THR A 151 -8.49 -17.67 26.97
N GLN A 152 -7.32 -17.03 26.80
CA GLN A 152 -6.72 -16.17 27.84
C GLN A 152 -7.16 -14.70 27.78
N LEU A 153 -8.04 -14.35 26.84
CA LEU A 153 -8.59 -13.00 26.76
C LEU A 153 -9.37 -12.68 28.06
N ARG A 154 -8.97 -11.61 28.71
CA ARG A 154 -9.66 -11.13 29.93
C ARG A 154 -10.91 -10.35 29.52
N TYR A 155 -11.99 -11.07 29.26
CA TYR A 155 -13.28 -10.48 28.94
C TYR A 155 -14.36 -11.03 29.87
N PRO A 156 -15.15 -10.18 30.58
CA PRO A 156 -16.04 -10.62 31.66
C PRO A 156 -17.18 -11.55 31.24
N LYS A 157 -17.50 -11.60 29.95
CA LYS A 157 -18.59 -12.40 29.39
C LYS A 157 -18.13 -13.48 28.42
N HIS A 158 -16.90 -13.95 28.47
CA HIS A 158 -16.52 -15.07 27.62
C HIS A 158 -17.07 -16.36 28.23
N THR A 159 -17.88 -17.05 27.50
CA THR A 159 -18.21 -18.45 27.70
C THR A 159 -17.46 -19.24 26.62
N LEU A 160 -16.60 -20.13 27.06
CA LEU A 160 -15.99 -21.14 26.19
C LEU A 160 -16.98 -22.29 26.00
#